data_f83d31f68fe4b21cd0ac504cac86697f
#
_entry.id   f83d31f68fe4b21cd0ac504cac86697f
#
_cell.length_a   1.000
_cell.length_b   1.000
_cell.length_c   1.000
_cell.angle_alpha   90.00
_cell.angle_beta   90.00
_cell.angle_gamma   90.00
#
_symmetry.space_group_name_H-M   'P 1'
#
loop_
_entity.id
_entity.type
_entity.pdbx_description
1 polymer ?
#
loop_
_entity_poly.entity_id
_entity_poly.type
_entity_poly.pdbx_seq_one_letter_code
_entity_poly.pdbx_strand_id
1 'polypeptide(L)'
;MISFDLDMTLLDHRTDQITPSALEAIEKLRPKHKIVLATGRDMDNYYSTSYRDIVRPDAIVHMNGTKITVGDKLLFEHIFDPELLRRVLSFCDEKGFGIGMTVGDEDYYIHPEIIAANDIRFWGSCGRQFQDPWKMLTMPVRTLAFVGSREQLKEMEREFPTLKLPMFASGHGADVVEKGNSKADGLRRLAVYFGEKEDLSDTVAFGDSMNDIEVVQEAGIGVAMGNAVDALKKVADYVTAPIGEDGIYKACEHLHLF
;
A
#
# COMPACT_ATOMS: atom_id res chain seq x y z
N MET A 1 -2.52 0.57 -18.80
CA MET A 1 -3.05 1.29 -17.61
C MET A 1 -1.98 2.12 -16.93
N ILE A 2 -2.39 3.09 -16.09
CA ILE A 2 -1.46 3.86 -15.27
C ILE A 2 -1.83 3.66 -13.82
N SER A 3 -0.87 3.16 -13.04
CA SER A 3 -1.00 2.85 -11.62
C SER A 3 -0.31 3.91 -10.77
N PHE A 4 -0.99 4.39 -9.76
CA PHE A 4 -0.44 5.31 -8.77
C PHE A 4 -0.53 4.67 -7.39
N ASP A 5 0.54 4.73 -6.62
CA ASP A 5 0.44 4.62 -5.18
C ASP A 5 -0.25 5.87 -4.60
N LEU A 6 -0.74 5.79 -3.36
CA LEU A 6 -1.43 6.90 -2.72
C LEU A 6 -0.48 7.72 -1.84
N ASP A 7 0.04 7.12 -0.77
CA ASP A 7 0.75 7.80 0.27
C ASP A 7 2.12 8.29 -0.20
N MET A 8 2.41 9.60 -0.05
CA MET A 8 3.66 10.21 -0.52
C MET A 8 3.92 10.10 -2.03
N THR A 9 2.93 9.59 -2.79
CA THR A 9 2.90 9.59 -4.27
C THR A 9 1.84 10.55 -4.80
N LEU A 10 0.57 10.33 -4.49
CA LEU A 10 -0.54 11.26 -4.78
C LEU A 10 -0.87 12.13 -3.56
N LEU A 11 -0.93 11.54 -2.36
CA LEU A 11 -1.28 12.17 -1.09
C LEU A 11 -0.03 12.68 -0.36
N ASP A 12 0.09 14.00 -0.22
CA ASP A 12 1.16 14.62 0.56
C ASP A 12 0.77 14.67 2.05
N HIS A 13 1.43 13.87 2.89
CA HIS A 13 1.18 13.81 4.33
C HIS A 13 1.50 15.12 5.08
N ARG A 14 2.23 16.04 4.47
CA ARG A 14 2.52 17.36 5.09
C ARG A 14 1.32 18.30 5.03
N THR A 15 0.45 18.09 4.04
CA THR A 15 -0.73 18.91 3.79
C THR A 15 -2.03 18.14 3.96
N ASP A 16 -1.94 16.81 4.05
CA ASP A 16 -3.06 15.86 4.03
C ASP A 16 -3.97 16.03 2.78
N GLN A 17 -3.34 16.38 1.65
CA GLN A 17 -4.05 16.63 0.39
C GLN A 17 -3.37 15.95 -0.79
N ILE A 18 -4.19 15.56 -1.77
CA ILE A 18 -3.71 15.18 -3.10
C ILE A 18 -3.35 16.48 -3.85
N THR A 19 -2.15 16.53 -4.43
CA THR A 19 -1.68 17.76 -5.07
C THR A 19 -2.54 18.14 -6.28
N PRO A 20 -2.88 19.42 -6.46
CA PRO A 20 -3.71 19.85 -7.60
C PRO A 20 -3.11 19.47 -8.96
N SER A 21 -1.80 19.52 -9.10
CA SER A 21 -1.10 19.12 -10.34
C SER A 21 -1.23 17.62 -10.64
N ALA A 22 -1.24 16.76 -9.60
CA ALA A 22 -1.49 15.34 -9.80
C ALA A 22 -2.93 15.07 -10.27
N LEU A 23 -3.91 15.77 -9.71
CA LEU A 23 -5.31 15.68 -10.18
C LEU A 23 -5.45 16.16 -11.62
N GLU A 24 -4.79 17.27 -11.99
CA GLU A 24 -4.76 17.74 -13.37
C GLU A 24 -4.17 16.70 -14.32
N ALA A 25 -3.05 16.08 -13.94
CA ALA A 25 -2.42 15.01 -14.72
C ALA A 25 -3.39 13.82 -14.90
N ILE A 26 -4.03 13.35 -13.82
CA ILE A 26 -5.00 12.25 -13.86
C ILE A 26 -6.15 12.59 -14.83
N GLU A 27 -6.71 13.79 -14.78
CA GLU A 27 -7.79 14.16 -15.70
C GLU A 27 -7.35 14.18 -17.17
N LYS A 28 -6.11 14.58 -17.47
CA LYS A 28 -5.53 14.52 -18.82
C LYS A 28 -5.28 13.09 -19.30
N LEU A 29 -4.98 12.17 -18.38
CA LEU A 29 -4.73 10.76 -18.70
C LEU A 29 -5.99 9.95 -18.98
N ARG A 30 -7.10 10.25 -18.31
CA ARG A 30 -8.37 9.49 -18.38
C ARG A 30 -8.90 9.18 -19.81
N PRO A 31 -8.80 10.08 -20.80
CA PRO A 31 -9.32 9.79 -22.13
C PRO A 31 -8.59 8.64 -22.85
N LYS A 32 -7.36 8.32 -22.43
CA LYS A 32 -6.50 7.34 -23.11
C LYS A 32 -6.13 6.16 -22.23
N HIS A 33 -6.21 6.28 -20.89
CA HIS A 33 -5.65 5.32 -19.96
C HIS A 33 -6.62 4.95 -18.85
N LYS A 34 -6.57 3.70 -18.39
CA LYS A 34 -7.19 3.28 -17.14
C LYS A 34 -6.36 3.78 -15.97
N ILE A 35 -7.02 4.44 -15.03
CA ILE A 35 -6.40 4.96 -13.80
C ILE A 35 -6.61 3.96 -12.67
N VAL A 36 -5.52 3.49 -12.08
CA VAL A 36 -5.52 2.51 -11.00
C VAL A 36 -4.87 3.11 -9.77
N LEU A 37 -5.49 2.96 -8.60
CA LEU A 37 -4.82 3.13 -7.31
C LEU A 37 -4.26 1.78 -6.86
N ALA A 38 -2.99 1.74 -6.45
CA ALA A 38 -2.36 0.55 -5.87
C ALA A 38 -1.72 0.92 -4.53
N THR A 39 -2.36 0.57 -3.42
CA THR A 39 -2.04 1.10 -2.09
C THR A 39 -1.99 0.03 -1.01
N GLY A 40 -1.28 0.30 0.09
CA GLY A 40 -1.36 -0.47 1.33
C GLY A 40 -2.66 -0.26 2.11
N ARG A 41 -3.41 0.80 1.81
CA ARG A 41 -4.67 1.10 2.51
C ARG A 41 -5.85 0.25 2.00
N ASP A 42 -6.85 0.04 2.87
CA ASP A 42 -8.21 -0.28 2.43
C ASP A 42 -8.94 1.02 2.04
N MET A 43 -9.16 1.22 0.75
CA MET A 43 -9.80 2.43 0.22
C MET A 43 -11.31 2.49 0.47
N ASP A 44 -11.90 1.43 1.02
CA ASP A 44 -13.28 1.42 1.50
C ASP A 44 -13.39 1.77 2.99
N ASN A 45 -12.26 1.97 3.67
CA ASN A 45 -12.22 2.44 5.04
C ASN A 45 -12.59 3.93 5.11
N TYR A 46 -13.29 4.32 6.17
CA TYR A 46 -13.76 5.69 6.42
C TYR A 46 -12.68 6.77 6.19
N TYR A 47 -11.46 6.53 6.65
CA TYR A 47 -10.33 7.47 6.50
C TYR A 47 -9.76 7.56 5.07
N SER A 48 -10.14 6.68 4.17
CA SER A 48 -9.58 6.58 2.81
C SER A 48 -10.59 6.88 1.71
N THR A 49 -11.89 6.78 2.00
CA THR A 49 -12.97 6.96 1.01
C THR A 49 -12.94 8.34 0.35
N SER A 50 -12.60 9.41 1.10
CA SER A 50 -12.50 10.77 0.56
C SER A 50 -11.44 10.88 -0.54
N TYR A 51 -10.29 10.25 -0.37
CA TYR A 51 -9.22 10.25 -1.39
C TYR A 51 -9.63 9.44 -2.63
N ARG A 52 -10.28 8.28 -2.43
CA ARG A 52 -10.87 7.49 -3.53
C ARG A 52 -11.84 8.34 -4.35
N ASP A 53 -12.74 9.06 -3.68
CA ASP A 53 -13.78 9.85 -4.32
C ASP A 53 -13.22 11.09 -5.05
N ILE A 54 -12.07 11.61 -4.61
CA ILE A 54 -11.31 12.67 -5.29
C ILE A 54 -10.61 12.10 -6.54
N VAL A 55 -9.88 11.00 -6.40
CA VAL A 55 -9.11 10.38 -7.50
C VAL A 55 -10.03 9.74 -8.53
N ARG A 56 -11.15 9.16 -8.14
CA ARG A 56 -12.10 8.43 -9.01
C ARG A 56 -11.41 7.39 -9.91
N PRO A 57 -10.67 6.42 -9.36
CA PRO A 57 -9.97 5.43 -10.15
C PRO A 57 -10.93 4.48 -10.86
N ASP A 58 -10.52 3.92 -12.01
CA ASP A 58 -11.23 2.84 -12.70
C ASP A 58 -11.18 1.53 -11.91
N ALA A 59 -10.07 1.29 -11.20
CA ALA A 59 -9.86 0.14 -10.35
C ALA A 59 -8.94 0.46 -9.17
N ILE A 60 -9.02 -0.37 -8.12
CA ILE A 60 -8.18 -0.23 -6.93
C ILE A 60 -7.58 -1.58 -6.56
N VAL A 61 -6.28 -1.60 -6.34
CA VAL A 61 -5.52 -2.66 -5.67
C VAL A 61 -5.32 -2.20 -4.23
N HIS A 62 -6.15 -2.70 -3.32
CA HIS A 62 -6.11 -2.37 -1.89
C HIS A 62 -5.15 -3.29 -1.15
N MET A 63 -4.66 -2.83 0.01
CA MET A 63 -3.95 -3.64 1.01
C MET A 63 -2.87 -4.53 0.38
N ASN A 64 -1.99 -3.90 -0.44
CA ASN A 64 -0.90 -4.60 -1.12
C ASN A 64 -1.37 -5.81 -1.96
N GLY A 65 -2.51 -5.71 -2.64
CA GLY A 65 -2.97 -6.72 -3.58
C GLY A 65 -3.89 -7.80 -3.00
N THR A 66 -4.24 -7.73 -1.73
CA THR A 66 -5.14 -8.71 -1.09
C THR A 66 -6.61 -8.48 -1.40
N LYS A 67 -6.97 -7.30 -1.90
CA LYS A 67 -8.33 -6.98 -2.37
C LYS A 67 -8.25 -6.13 -3.63
N ILE A 68 -9.09 -6.43 -4.61
CA ILE A 68 -9.15 -5.69 -5.87
C ILE A 68 -10.60 -5.37 -6.20
N THR A 69 -10.87 -4.09 -6.49
CA THR A 69 -12.18 -3.63 -6.93
C THR A 69 -12.09 -2.92 -8.29
N VAL A 70 -13.13 -3.05 -9.10
CA VAL A 70 -13.32 -2.32 -10.36
C VAL A 70 -14.67 -1.63 -10.28
N GLY A 71 -14.66 -0.30 -10.09
CA GLY A 71 -15.83 0.41 -9.62
C GLY A 71 -16.32 -0.21 -8.30
N ASP A 72 -17.61 -0.53 -8.21
CA ASP A 72 -18.23 -1.17 -7.04
C ASP A 72 -18.11 -2.71 -7.02
N LYS A 73 -17.48 -3.31 -8.04
CA LYS A 73 -17.37 -4.77 -8.16
C LYS A 73 -16.10 -5.27 -7.48
N LEU A 74 -16.26 -6.18 -6.51
CA LEU A 74 -15.16 -6.98 -5.98
C LEU A 74 -14.69 -7.97 -7.05
N LEU A 75 -13.44 -7.83 -7.51
CA LEU A 75 -12.82 -8.71 -8.49
C LEU A 75 -12.03 -9.85 -7.84
N PHE A 76 -11.31 -9.55 -6.78
CA PHE A 76 -10.45 -10.49 -6.07
C PHE A 76 -10.41 -10.15 -4.58
N GLU A 77 -10.32 -11.18 -3.75
CA GLU A 77 -10.10 -11.06 -2.32
C GLU A 77 -9.28 -12.25 -1.83
N HIS A 78 -8.25 -11.97 -1.05
CA HIS A 78 -7.47 -12.94 -0.30
C HIS A 78 -7.68 -12.72 1.19
N ILE A 79 -8.08 -13.77 1.89
CA ILE A 79 -8.18 -13.77 3.35
C ILE A 79 -7.01 -14.58 3.90
N PHE A 80 -6.37 -14.04 4.92
CA PHE A 80 -5.26 -14.67 5.62
C PHE A 80 -5.61 -16.09 6.06
N ASP A 81 -4.73 -17.06 5.83
CA ASP A 81 -4.95 -18.42 6.32
C ASP A 81 -5.17 -18.39 7.85
N PRO A 82 -6.28 -18.93 8.37
CA PRO A 82 -6.62 -18.80 9.79
C PRO A 82 -5.61 -19.48 10.73
N GLU A 83 -4.98 -20.58 10.30
CA GLU A 83 -3.99 -21.27 11.12
C GLU A 83 -2.65 -20.50 11.12
N LEU A 84 -2.25 -19.95 9.96
CA LEU A 84 -1.10 -19.08 9.88
C LEU A 84 -1.33 -17.81 10.70
N LEU A 85 -2.51 -17.19 10.62
CA LEU A 85 -2.87 -16.01 11.42
C LEU A 85 -2.72 -16.31 12.91
N ARG A 86 -3.28 -17.42 13.40
CA ARG A 86 -3.16 -17.84 14.81
C ARG A 86 -1.70 -17.95 15.22
N ARG A 87 -0.86 -18.60 14.41
CA ARG A 87 0.57 -18.77 14.68
C ARG A 87 1.31 -17.44 14.73
N VAL A 88 1.01 -16.53 13.79
CA VAL A 88 1.61 -15.18 13.73
C VAL A 88 1.26 -14.37 14.98
N LEU A 89 -0.03 -14.35 15.35
CA LEU A 89 -0.48 -13.61 16.54
C LEU A 89 0.12 -14.19 17.82
N SER A 90 0.14 -15.53 17.97
CA SER A 90 0.74 -16.18 19.15
C SER A 90 2.24 -15.93 19.26
N PHE A 91 2.96 -15.98 18.14
CA PHE A 91 4.40 -15.68 18.13
C PHE A 91 4.67 -14.22 18.54
N CYS A 92 3.89 -13.28 18.01
CA CYS A 92 4.05 -11.87 18.37
C CYS A 92 3.70 -11.60 19.84
N ASP A 93 2.70 -12.27 20.38
CA ASP A 93 2.32 -12.19 21.78
C ASP A 93 3.45 -12.71 22.69
N GLU A 94 4.01 -13.89 22.41
CA GLU A 94 5.13 -14.48 23.14
C GLU A 94 6.41 -13.63 23.08
N LYS A 95 6.65 -12.97 21.95
CA LYS A 95 7.84 -12.15 21.72
C LYS A 95 7.70 -10.69 22.18
N GLY A 96 6.53 -10.26 22.54
CA GLY A 96 6.27 -8.85 22.86
C GLY A 96 6.36 -7.95 21.62
N PHE A 97 5.82 -8.39 20.47
CA PHE A 97 5.83 -7.64 19.22
C PHE A 97 4.47 -7.03 18.95
N GLY A 98 4.43 -5.75 18.53
CA GLY A 98 3.21 -5.05 18.15
C GLY A 98 2.74 -5.48 16.76
N ILE A 99 1.56 -6.12 16.66
CA ILE A 99 0.97 -6.52 15.38
C ILE A 99 -0.56 -6.49 15.43
N GLY A 100 -1.20 -6.12 14.34
CA GLY A 100 -2.65 -6.13 14.26
C GLY A 100 -3.19 -5.42 13.04
N MET A 101 -4.45 -5.02 13.12
CA MET A 101 -5.14 -4.27 12.07
C MET A 101 -6.15 -3.29 12.64
N THR A 102 -6.55 -2.32 11.80
CA THR A 102 -7.67 -1.41 12.07
C THR A 102 -8.81 -1.74 11.12
N VAL A 103 -10.03 -1.88 11.66
CA VAL A 103 -11.26 -2.09 10.89
C VAL A 103 -12.28 -1.03 11.30
N GLY A 104 -12.67 -0.18 10.34
CA GLY A 104 -13.49 0.99 10.65
C GLY A 104 -12.71 1.95 11.55
N ASP A 105 -13.21 2.16 12.77
CA ASP A 105 -12.61 2.95 13.85
C ASP A 105 -12.12 2.10 15.04
N GLU A 106 -12.10 0.78 14.90
CA GLU A 106 -11.67 -0.16 15.94
C GLU A 106 -10.29 -0.75 15.60
N ASP A 107 -9.44 -0.86 16.62
CA ASP A 107 -8.04 -1.25 16.53
C ASP A 107 -7.80 -2.58 17.25
N TYR A 108 -7.42 -3.61 16.50
CA TYR A 108 -7.18 -4.96 16.99
C TYR A 108 -5.68 -5.26 16.94
N TYR A 109 -4.97 -5.02 18.04
CA TYR A 109 -3.50 -5.17 18.08
C TYR A 109 -3.05 -5.99 19.28
N ILE A 110 -2.19 -6.99 19.04
CA ILE A 110 -1.33 -7.61 20.04
C ILE A 110 -0.33 -6.53 20.49
N HIS A 111 -0.11 -6.40 21.79
CA HIS A 111 0.72 -5.35 22.40
C HIS A 111 0.31 -3.92 21.97
N PRO A 112 -0.93 -3.49 22.26
CA PRO A 112 -1.45 -2.19 21.86
C PRO A 112 -0.64 -1.01 22.41
N GLU A 113 0.07 -1.18 23.54
CA GLU A 113 0.95 -0.18 24.13
C GLU A 113 2.12 0.19 23.21
N ILE A 114 2.62 -0.75 22.38
CA ILE A 114 3.67 -0.49 21.39
C ILE A 114 3.12 0.39 20.27
N ILE A 115 1.91 0.11 19.82
CA ILE A 115 1.23 0.88 18.77
C ILE A 115 0.96 2.30 19.28
N ALA A 116 0.43 2.42 20.50
CA ALA A 116 0.15 3.71 21.13
C ALA A 116 1.43 4.55 21.30
N ALA A 117 2.53 3.94 21.74
CA ALA A 117 3.81 4.61 21.88
C ALA A 117 4.37 5.09 20.53
N ASN A 118 4.21 4.28 19.48
CA ASN A 118 4.61 4.63 18.12
C ASN A 118 3.79 5.82 17.60
N ASP A 119 2.47 5.80 17.78
CA ASP A 119 1.58 6.89 17.35
C ASP A 119 1.90 8.20 18.09
N ILE A 120 2.09 8.16 19.40
CA ILE A 120 2.49 9.34 20.19
C ILE A 120 3.82 9.90 19.68
N ARG A 121 4.78 9.05 19.35
CA ARG A 121 6.09 9.46 18.83
C ARG A 121 5.98 10.20 17.49
N PHE A 122 5.17 9.71 16.55
CA PHE A 122 5.10 10.24 15.18
C PHE A 122 4.01 11.28 14.98
N TRP A 123 2.90 11.18 15.73
CA TRP A 123 1.73 12.02 15.55
C TRP A 123 1.40 12.89 16.75
N GLY A 124 2.15 12.73 17.85
CA GLY A 124 1.96 13.50 19.08
C GLY A 124 0.81 13.02 19.99
N SER A 125 -0.01 12.11 19.51
CA SER A 125 -1.12 11.52 20.27
C SER A 125 -1.49 10.14 19.74
N CYS A 126 -2.20 9.35 20.55
CA CYS A 126 -2.83 8.10 20.12
C CYS A 126 -4.35 8.28 20.25
N GLY A 127 -5.04 8.26 19.11
CA GLY A 127 -6.51 8.34 19.04
C GLY A 127 -7.19 6.98 18.85
N ARG A 128 -6.47 5.87 18.99
CA ARG A 128 -6.97 4.52 18.70
C ARG A 128 -7.94 4.00 19.73
N GLN A 129 -8.85 3.13 19.28
CA GLN A 129 -9.84 2.42 20.09
C GLN A 129 -9.51 0.94 20.13
N PHE A 130 -8.57 0.56 21.00
CA PHE A 130 -8.09 -0.81 21.11
C PHE A 130 -9.17 -1.77 21.62
N GLN A 131 -9.34 -2.86 20.89
CA GLN A 131 -10.23 -3.96 21.14
C GLN A 131 -9.46 -5.26 21.42
N ASP A 132 -10.17 -6.31 21.84
CA ASP A 132 -9.57 -7.64 22.01
C ASP A 132 -8.94 -8.14 20.68
N PRO A 133 -7.62 -8.26 20.61
CA PRO A 133 -6.93 -8.63 19.36
C PRO A 133 -7.27 -10.04 18.88
N TRP A 134 -7.65 -10.96 19.79
CA TRP A 134 -7.97 -12.34 19.44
C TRP A 134 -9.27 -12.47 18.62
N LYS A 135 -10.09 -11.44 18.60
CA LYS A 135 -11.24 -11.37 17.67
C LYS A 135 -10.83 -11.43 16.21
N MET A 136 -9.58 -11.05 15.86
CA MET A 136 -9.06 -11.21 14.50
C MET A 136 -9.18 -12.64 13.97
N LEU A 137 -9.14 -13.67 14.83
CA LEU A 137 -9.32 -15.07 14.44
C LEU A 137 -10.72 -15.40 13.92
N THR A 138 -11.69 -14.54 14.11
CA THR A 138 -13.07 -14.68 13.64
C THR A 138 -13.47 -13.65 12.59
N MET A 139 -12.50 -12.86 12.10
CA MET A 139 -12.70 -11.77 11.15
C MET A 139 -11.99 -12.08 9.82
N PRO A 140 -12.41 -11.49 8.70
CA PRO A 140 -11.73 -11.63 7.42
C PRO A 140 -10.46 -10.75 7.40
N VAL A 141 -9.37 -11.23 8.00
CA VAL A 141 -8.07 -10.54 7.99
C VAL A 141 -7.45 -10.63 6.60
N ARG A 142 -7.10 -9.51 5.99
CA ARG A 142 -6.48 -9.45 4.66
C ARG A 142 -5.01 -9.10 4.72
N THR A 143 -4.64 -8.24 5.67
CA THR A 143 -3.28 -7.79 5.95
C THR A 143 -3.18 -7.41 7.42
N LEU A 144 -1.96 -7.41 7.95
CA LEU A 144 -1.68 -6.89 9.28
C LEU A 144 -0.61 -5.79 9.17
N ALA A 145 -0.56 -4.91 10.17
CA ALA A 145 0.50 -3.96 10.38
C ALA A 145 1.37 -4.44 11.57
N PHE A 146 2.65 -4.62 11.32
CA PHE A 146 3.66 -4.89 12.35
C PHE A 146 4.35 -3.58 12.74
N VAL A 147 4.53 -3.35 14.04
CA VAL A 147 5.27 -2.21 14.57
C VAL A 147 6.43 -2.72 15.41
N GLY A 148 7.65 -2.39 15.00
CA GLY A 148 8.86 -2.86 15.66
C GLY A 148 10.14 -2.50 14.93
N SER A 149 11.28 -3.01 15.43
CA SER A 149 12.60 -2.78 14.86
C SER A 149 12.87 -3.67 13.63
N ARG A 150 13.95 -3.34 12.90
CA ARG A 150 14.44 -4.17 11.79
C ARG A 150 14.88 -5.56 12.22
N GLU A 151 15.43 -5.69 13.43
CA GLU A 151 15.86 -6.96 13.99
C GLU A 151 14.66 -7.86 14.28
N GLN A 152 13.60 -7.30 14.86
CA GLN A 152 12.33 -7.99 15.09
C GLN A 152 11.66 -8.40 13.76
N LEU A 153 11.70 -7.53 12.75
CA LEU A 153 11.18 -7.83 11.42
C LEU A 153 11.92 -9.02 10.78
N LYS A 154 13.27 -9.07 10.88
CA LYS A 154 14.06 -10.21 10.41
C LYS A 154 13.76 -11.51 11.18
N GLU A 155 13.37 -11.43 12.44
CA GLU A 155 12.92 -12.58 13.22
C GLU A 155 11.60 -13.11 12.69
N MET A 156 10.64 -12.21 12.38
CA MET A 156 9.38 -12.53 11.72
C MET A 156 9.60 -13.20 10.35
N GLU A 157 10.48 -12.64 9.50
CA GLU A 157 10.79 -13.19 8.17
C GLU A 157 11.37 -14.61 8.25
N ARG A 158 12.20 -14.89 9.26
CA ARG A 158 12.77 -16.23 9.46
C ARG A 158 11.73 -17.24 9.94
N GLU A 159 10.84 -16.83 10.85
CA GLU A 159 9.81 -17.70 11.41
C GLU A 159 8.69 -17.98 10.40
N PHE A 160 8.32 -16.96 9.62
CA PHE A 160 7.21 -17.02 8.67
C PHE A 160 7.67 -16.76 7.22
N PRO A 161 8.41 -17.70 6.60
CA PRO A 161 8.95 -17.51 5.25
C PRO A 161 7.89 -17.42 4.15
N THR A 162 6.63 -17.69 4.47
CA THR A 162 5.47 -17.53 3.57
C THR A 162 4.89 -16.12 3.57
N LEU A 163 5.39 -15.23 4.45
CA LEU A 163 4.97 -13.84 4.49
C LEU A 163 5.91 -12.93 3.68
N LYS A 164 5.35 -11.82 3.20
CA LYS A 164 6.07 -10.62 2.74
C LYS A 164 5.90 -9.55 3.81
N LEU A 165 6.98 -8.85 4.12
CA LEU A 165 7.04 -7.84 5.18
C LEU A 165 7.65 -6.54 4.62
N PRO A 166 6.98 -5.86 3.64
CA PRO A 166 7.48 -4.59 3.10
C PRO A 166 7.52 -3.53 4.20
N MET A 167 8.74 -3.10 4.52
CA MET A 167 8.97 -2.15 5.61
C MET A 167 8.44 -0.76 5.25
N PHE A 168 7.80 -0.10 6.20
CA PHE A 168 7.39 1.29 6.07
C PHE A 168 8.59 2.21 5.84
N ALA A 169 8.39 3.31 5.11
CA ALA A 169 9.44 4.31 4.87
C ALA A 169 10.02 4.88 6.17
N SER A 170 9.24 4.92 7.25
CA SER A 170 9.69 5.31 8.59
C SER A 170 10.74 4.38 9.20
N GLY A 171 10.86 3.13 8.72
CA GLY A 171 11.74 2.11 9.24
C GLY A 171 11.31 1.47 10.58
N HIS A 172 10.09 1.78 11.05
CA HIS A 172 9.57 1.35 12.35
C HIS A 172 8.39 0.38 12.28
N GLY A 173 8.28 -0.38 11.19
CA GLY A 173 7.24 -1.38 11.00
C GLY A 173 7.16 -1.83 9.56
N ALA A 174 6.21 -2.69 9.28
CA ALA A 174 5.96 -3.26 7.96
C ALA A 174 4.49 -3.66 7.81
N ASP A 175 4.00 -3.66 6.57
CA ASP A 175 2.82 -4.45 6.25
C ASP A 175 3.16 -5.94 6.33
N VAL A 176 2.19 -6.75 6.70
CA VAL A 176 2.32 -8.22 6.75
C VAL A 176 1.29 -8.83 5.84
N VAL A 177 1.74 -9.39 4.72
CA VAL A 177 0.89 -10.02 3.72
C VAL A 177 1.41 -11.43 3.38
N GLU A 178 0.51 -12.34 3.02
CA GLU A 178 0.93 -13.65 2.51
C GLU A 178 1.53 -13.50 1.11
N LYS A 179 2.59 -14.27 0.82
CA LYS A 179 3.21 -14.34 -0.51
C LYS A 179 2.17 -14.69 -1.58
N GLY A 180 2.35 -14.16 -2.79
CA GLY A 180 1.35 -14.23 -3.86
C GLY A 180 0.38 -13.05 -3.85
N ASN A 181 0.58 -12.11 -2.91
CA ASN A 181 -0.12 -10.84 -2.89
C ASN A 181 0.90 -9.70 -2.81
N SER A 182 0.82 -8.81 -3.77
CA SER A 182 1.58 -7.55 -3.86
C SER A 182 0.82 -6.57 -4.75
N LYS A 183 1.25 -5.33 -4.80
CA LYS A 183 0.71 -4.37 -5.76
C LYS A 183 0.88 -4.88 -7.19
N ALA A 184 2.03 -5.50 -7.53
CA ALA A 184 2.29 -6.08 -8.83
C ALA A 184 1.35 -7.25 -9.14
N ASP A 185 1.15 -8.19 -8.20
CA ASP A 185 0.17 -9.28 -8.36
C ASP A 185 -1.25 -8.75 -8.61
N GLY A 186 -1.61 -7.67 -7.90
CA GLY A 186 -2.89 -7.00 -8.09
C GLY A 186 -3.04 -6.40 -9.48
N LEU A 187 -2.00 -5.72 -9.98
CA LEU A 187 -2.01 -5.14 -11.34
C LEU A 187 -2.01 -6.21 -12.43
N ARG A 188 -1.33 -7.36 -12.27
CA ARG A 188 -1.41 -8.48 -13.22
C ARG A 188 -2.84 -9.00 -13.34
N ARG A 189 -3.57 -9.16 -12.21
CA ARG A 189 -4.99 -9.54 -12.22
C ARG A 189 -5.86 -8.51 -12.93
N LEU A 190 -5.60 -7.22 -12.73
CA LEU A 190 -6.30 -6.14 -13.42
C LEU A 190 -5.95 -6.10 -14.92
N ALA A 191 -4.70 -6.32 -15.30
CA ALA A 191 -4.27 -6.39 -16.70
C ALA A 191 -5.06 -7.48 -17.45
N VAL A 192 -5.14 -8.69 -16.87
CA VAL A 192 -5.96 -9.77 -17.43
C VAL A 192 -7.44 -9.36 -17.52
N TYR A 193 -7.98 -8.72 -16.50
CA TYR A 193 -9.39 -8.26 -16.49
C TYR A 193 -9.67 -7.21 -17.56
N PHE A 194 -8.75 -6.28 -17.81
CA PHE A 194 -8.89 -5.22 -18.83
C PHE A 194 -8.46 -5.68 -20.24
N GLY A 195 -7.95 -6.90 -20.41
CA GLY A 195 -7.45 -7.42 -21.70
C GLY A 195 -6.11 -6.81 -22.10
N GLU A 196 -5.33 -6.33 -21.13
CA GLU A 196 -3.95 -5.86 -21.29
C GLU A 196 -2.95 -7.00 -21.04
N LYS A 197 -1.65 -6.74 -21.23
CA LYS A 197 -0.62 -7.76 -21.03
C LYS A 197 -0.37 -8.04 -19.54
N GLU A 198 -0.44 -9.30 -19.15
CA GLU A 198 -0.23 -9.76 -17.78
C GLU A 198 1.19 -9.46 -17.27
N ASP A 199 2.18 -9.37 -18.16
CA ASP A 199 3.57 -9.04 -17.81
C ASP A 199 3.78 -7.56 -17.46
N LEU A 200 2.73 -6.77 -17.42
CA LEU A 200 2.70 -5.34 -17.11
C LEU A 200 3.49 -4.45 -18.09
N SER A 201 3.96 -4.98 -19.23
CA SER A 201 4.77 -4.23 -20.20
C SER A 201 4.06 -3.01 -20.82
N ASP A 202 2.73 -2.96 -20.73
CA ASP A 202 1.90 -1.83 -21.19
C ASP A 202 1.45 -0.91 -20.02
N THR A 203 2.04 -1.10 -18.82
CA THR A 203 1.69 -0.35 -17.60
C THR A 203 2.74 0.70 -17.28
N VAL A 204 2.29 1.87 -16.81
CA VAL A 204 3.14 2.85 -16.13
C VAL A 204 2.80 2.81 -14.65
N ALA A 205 3.81 2.65 -13.78
CA ALA A 205 3.60 2.57 -12.34
C ALA A 205 4.38 3.66 -11.59
N PHE A 206 3.69 4.38 -10.72
CA PHE A 206 4.25 5.42 -9.85
C PHE A 206 4.26 4.95 -8.40
N GLY A 207 5.36 5.17 -7.69
CA GLY A 207 5.48 4.84 -6.28
C GLY A 207 6.59 5.58 -5.55
N ASP A 208 6.68 5.41 -4.22
CA ASP A 208 7.69 6.06 -3.39
C ASP A 208 8.33 5.12 -2.34
N SER A 209 7.74 3.97 -2.05
CA SER A 209 8.08 3.16 -0.87
C SER A 209 8.49 1.72 -1.22
N MET A 210 8.80 0.92 -0.19
CA MET A 210 9.31 -0.45 -0.35
C MET A 210 8.30 -1.41 -0.97
N ASN A 211 6.99 -1.21 -0.73
CA ASN A 211 5.92 -2.01 -1.32
C ASN A 211 5.66 -1.70 -2.80
N ASP A 212 6.31 -0.66 -3.35
CA ASP A 212 6.26 -0.30 -4.76
C ASP A 212 7.38 -0.91 -5.60
N ILE A 213 8.43 -1.44 -4.97
CA ILE A 213 9.63 -1.93 -5.68
C ILE A 213 9.24 -2.93 -6.77
N GLU A 214 8.44 -3.94 -6.42
CA GLU A 214 8.04 -5.00 -7.34
C GLU A 214 7.25 -4.44 -8.54
N VAL A 215 6.25 -3.61 -8.29
CA VAL A 215 5.40 -3.05 -9.35
C VAL A 215 6.13 -2.04 -10.23
N VAL A 216 7.01 -1.22 -9.66
CA VAL A 216 7.83 -0.26 -10.42
C VAL A 216 8.88 -0.98 -11.26
N GLN A 217 9.46 -2.06 -10.75
CA GLN A 217 10.45 -2.86 -11.48
C GLN A 217 9.84 -3.67 -12.63
N GLU A 218 8.59 -4.11 -12.51
CA GLU A 218 7.92 -4.98 -13.49
C GLU A 218 7.07 -4.21 -14.51
N ALA A 219 6.69 -2.97 -14.21
CA ALA A 219 5.96 -2.13 -15.16
C ALA A 219 6.78 -1.87 -16.42
N GLY A 220 6.09 -1.66 -17.55
CA GLY A 220 6.73 -1.23 -18.78
C GLY A 220 7.47 0.11 -18.65
N ILE A 221 6.98 0.99 -17.75
CA ILE A 221 7.68 2.18 -17.29
C ILE A 221 7.46 2.32 -15.79
N GLY A 222 8.51 2.14 -15.01
CA GLY A 222 8.51 2.34 -13.57
C GLY A 222 8.99 3.73 -13.19
N VAL A 223 8.19 4.48 -12.44
CA VAL A 223 8.49 5.85 -12.02
C VAL A 223 8.60 5.94 -10.51
N ALA A 224 9.76 6.34 -10.00
CA ALA A 224 9.95 6.67 -8.59
C ALA A 224 9.75 8.17 -8.35
N MET A 225 9.01 8.52 -7.31
CA MET A 225 8.90 9.91 -6.85
C MET A 225 10.25 10.43 -6.37
N GLY A 226 10.50 11.74 -6.47
CA GLY A 226 11.72 12.35 -5.98
C GLY A 226 11.94 12.20 -4.46
N ASN A 227 10.86 12.05 -3.71
CA ASN A 227 10.86 11.72 -2.27
C ASN A 227 10.93 10.22 -1.98
N ALA A 228 10.99 9.34 -2.99
CA ALA A 228 11.01 7.90 -2.82
C ALA A 228 12.26 7.40 -2.07
N VAL A 229 12.12 6.22 -1.46
CA VAL A 229 13.26 5.52 -0.85
C VAL A 229 14.34 5.17 -1.90
N ASP A 230 15.61 5.20 -1.50
CA ASP A 230 16.74 4.96 -2.42
C ASP A 230 16.67 3.59 -3.11
N ALA A 231 16.09 2.59 -2.44
CA ALA A 231 15.91 1.25 -3.01
C ALA A 231 14.99 1.28 -4.23
N LEU A 232 13.90 2.06 -4.18
CA LEU A 232 12.96 2.21 -5.28
C LEU A 232 13.57 3.02 -6.43
N LYS A 233 14.25 4.13 -6.12
CA LYS A 233 14.94 4.94 -7.14
C LYS A 233 15.97 4.17 -7.97
N LYS A 234 16.57 3.13 -7.38
CA LYS A 234 17.58 2.29 -8.06
C LYS A 234 17.00 1.35 -9.10
N VAL A 235 15.73 0.99 -8.98
CA VAL A 235 15.06 0.04 -9.87
C VAL A 235 14.08 0.70 -10.84
N ALA A 236 13.76 1.98 -10.63
CA ALA A 236 12.88 2.75 -11.49
C ALA A 236 13.57 3.14 -12.81
N ASP A 237 12.80 3.17 -13.90
CA ASP A 237 13.25 3.68 -15.20
C ASP A 237 13.41 5.18 -15.19
N TYR A 238 12.57 5.87 -14.40
CA TYR A 238 12.59 7.32 -14.27
C TYR A 238 12.38 7.78 -12.83
N VAL A 239 13.19 8.73 -12.38
CA VAL A 239 13.00 9.38 -11.08
C VAL A 239 12.50 10.79 -11.35
N THR A 240 11.28 11.08 -10.95
CA THR A 240 10.66 12.40 -11.13
C THR A 240 10.96 13.35 -9.96
N ALA A 241 10.37 14.55 -9.98
CA ALA A 241 10.45 15.52 -8.87
C ALA A 241 9.69 14.99 -7.63
N PRO A 242 9.99 15.54 -6.43
CA PRO A 242 9.23 15.24 -5.22
C PRO A 242 7.75 15.57 -5.36
N ILE A 243 6.90 14.93 -4.52
CA ILE A 243 5.45 15.14 -4.51
C ILE A 243 5.05 16.62 -4.39
N GLY A 244 5.75 17.41 -3.59
CA GLY A 244 5.48 18.85 -3.42
C GLY A 244 6.03 19.74 -4.55
N GLU A 245 6.61 19.16 -5.59
CA GLU A 245 7.20 19.86 -6.74
C GLU A 245 6.59 19.37 -8.08
N ASP A 246 5.30 19.00 -8.06
CA ASP A 246 4.53 18.56 -9.24
C ASP A 246 5.08 17.27 -9.89
N GLY A 247 5.65 16.35 -9.09
CA GLY A 247 6.36 15.18 -9.60
C GLY A 247 5.54 14.31 -10.56
N ILE A 248 4.27 14.02 -10.24
CA ILE A 248 3.37 13.25 -11.13
C ILE A 248 3.17 13.96 -12.47
N TYR A 249 2.82 15.24 -12.44
CA TYR A 249 2.57 16.01 -13.66
C TYR A 249 3.80 16.07 -14.57
N LYS A 250 4.97 16.40 -13.98
CA LYS A 250 6.24 16.47 -14.70
C LYS A 250 6.64 15.14 -15.32
N ALA A 251 6.40 14.01 -14.62
CA ALA A 251 6.67 12.69 -15.16
C ALA A 251 5.75 12.38 -16.34
N CYS A 252 4.45 12.64 -16.24
CA CYS A 252 3.50 12.41 -17.33
C CYS A 252 3.84 13.26 -18.56
N GLU A 253 4.27 14.50 -18.38
CA GLU A 253 4.70 15.38 -19.45
C GLU A 253 6.00 14.88 -20.10
N HIS A 254 7.02 14.51 -19.28
CA HIS A 254 8.28 13.96 -19.76
C HIS A 254 8.11 12.66 -20.55
N LEU A 255 7.21 11.80 -20.12
CA LEU A 255 6.92 10.51 -20.74
C LEU A 255 5.89 10.60 -21.88
N HIS A 256 5.41 11.80 -22.23
CA HIS A 256 4.42 12.07 -23.28
C HIS A 256 3.14 11.23 -23.14
N LEU A 257 2.61 11.12 -21.91
CA LEU A 257 1.45 10.28 -21.61
C LEU A 257 0.10 10.96 -21.95
N PHE A 258 0.07 12.28 -22.12
CA PHE A 258 -1.11 13.05 -22.54
C PHE A 258 -0.89 13.96 -23.74
#